data_3abd343ba4f108bc97ee3adc230ee717
#
_entry.id   3abd343ba4f108bc97ee3adc230ee717
#
_cell.length_a   1.000
_cell.length_b   1.000
_cell.length_c   1.000
_cell.angle_alpha   90.00
_cell.angle_beta   90.00
_cell.angle_gamma   90.00
#
_symmetry.space_group_name_H-M   'P 1'
#
loop_
_entity.id
_entity.type
_entity.pdbx_description
1 polymer ?
#
loop_
_entity_poly.entity_id
_entity_poly.type
_entity_poly.pdbx_seq_one_letter_code
_entity_poly.pdbx_strand_id
1 'polypeptide(L)'
;MSVKAENLPLSFTYPAKLVSDYDVIIKPQVSGVIVEKLFKAGDLIKKGQTLFIIEQDKFKASVNSAYGKALMARANFDNASKDYNRSKTLYNKGAISQKEYDSALANFNNTKANLTSARADLENARIDLAYTEIKAPFDGIVGDALINIGDYVNSSSTELVRITNLNPIYADFYISDTDKLNIVRNTQDGKWDLSNIYADLNLNGEVVKGKLYFIDSVIDADSGTVKAKAVFDNNDSTLLPGAFATITSNGFIQKNGFKIPQIAIKQDQNEVYVFLLKEGKVAKAPVHISYQDNEYAVIDKGLQNGDKIILDNFKKIRLGSEVKEVGAQ
;
A
#
# COMPACT_ATOMS: atom_id res chain seq x y z
N MET A 1 -22.41 -19.74 36.75
CA MET A 1 -22.12 -20.16 35.38
C MET A 1 -21.03 -21.21 35.39
N SER A 2 -21.22 -22.36 34.76
CA SER A 2 -20.14 -23.36 34.62
C SER A 2 -19.35 -23.06 33.35
N VAL A 3 -18.00 -23.18 33.42
CA VAL A 3 -17.11 -22.86 32.30
C VAL A 3 -16.50 -24.13 31.73
N LYS A 4 -16.26 -24.08 30.42
CA LYS A 4 -15.60 -25.13 29.64
C LYS A 4 -14.57 -24.50 28.73
N ALA A 5 -13.42 -25.15 28.60
CA ALA A 5 -12.40 -24.72 27.64
C ALA A 5 -12.85 -25.02 26.21
N GLU A 6 -12.76 -24.03 25.35
CA GLU A 6 -13.12 -24.14 23.93
C GLU A 6 -12.21 -23.25 23.06
N ASN A 7 -12.26 -23.48 21.75
CA ASN A 7 -11.57 -22.60 20.81
C ASN A 7 -12.44 -21.38 20.54
N LEU A 8 -11.93 -20.22 20.92
CA LEU A 8 -12.68 -18.97 20.89
C LEU A 8 -12.21 -18.04 19.79
N PRO A 9 -13.10 -17.55 18.93
CA PRO A 9 -12.76 -16.51 17.99
C PRO A 9 -12.47 -15.20 18.74
N LEU A 10 -11.40 -14.52 18.30
CA LEU A 10 -11.04 -13.20 18.79
C LEU A 10 -11.11 -12.21 17.64
N SER A 11 -11.45 -10.96 17.95
CA SER A 11 -11.48 -9.88 16.98
C SER A 11 -10.92 -8.59 17.58
N PHE A 12 -10.21 -7.83 16.76
CA PHE A 12 -9.58 -6.57 17.17
C PHE A 12 -10.13 -5.44 16.31
N THR A 13 -10.64 -4.41 16.95
CA THR A 13 -11.30 -3.29 16.28
C THR A 13 -10.47 -2.02 16.43
N TYR A 14 -10.20 -1.36 15.30
CA TYR A 14 -9.37 -0.15 15.25
C TYR A 14 -10.03 0.93 14.38
N PRO A 15 -9.81 2.21 14.69
CA PRO A 15 -10.14 3.28 13.77
C PRO A 15 -9.24 3.19 12.54
N ALA A 16 -9.80 3.41 11.36
CA ALA A 16 -9.11 3.33 10.09
C ALA A 16 -9.43 4.54 9.21
N LYS A 17 -8.51 4.86 8.31
CA LYS A 17 -8.70 5.86 7.27
C LYS A 17 -8.55 5.22 5.91
N LEU A 18 -9.52 5.42 5.04
CA LEU A 18 -9.45 4.95 3.66
C LEU A 18 -8.42 5.77 2.87
N VAL A 19 -7.59 5.08 2.11
CA VAL A 19 -6.55 5.69 1.28
C VAL A 19 -6.50 5.00 -0.08
N SER A 20 -6.15 5.77 -1.10
CA SER A 20 -5.78 5.22 -2.40
C SER A 20 -4.28 4.90 -2.41
N ASP A 21 -3.90 3.85 -3.11
CA ASP A 21 -2.47 3.53 -3.32
C ASP A 21 -1.85 4.44 -4.39
N TYR A 22 -2.66 4.90 -5.34
CA TYR A 22 -2.27 5.80 -6.41
C TYR A 22 -3.13 7.06 -6.40
N ASP A 23 -2.62 8.11 -5.81
CA ASP A 23 -3.22 9.45 -5.76
C ASP A 23 -2.14 10.46 -6.15
N VAL A 24 -2.16 10.93 -7.40
CA VAL A 24 -1.08 11.71 -7.98
C VAL A 24 -1.62 12.95 -8.67
N ILE A 25 -0.94 14.07 -8.45
CA ILE A 25 -1.13 15.29 -9.23
C ILE A 25 -0.21 15.24 -10.44
N ILE A 26 -0.79 15.25 -11.63
CA ILE A 26 -0.06 15.23 -12.89
C ILE A 26 0.56 16.60 -13.14
N LYS A 27 1.86 16.57 -13.52
CA LYS A 27 2.63 17.76 -13.88
C LYS A 27 3.24 17.56 -15.28
N PRO A 28 3.37 18.64 -16.08
CA PRO A 28 3.97 18.53 -17.42
C PRO A 28 5.48 18.31 -17.32
N GLN A 29 6.05 17.58 -18.28
CA GLN A 29 7.51 17.37 -18.36
C GLN A 29 8.20 18.38 -19.30
N VAL A 30 7.42 19.05 -20.16
CA VAL A 30 7.87 20.13 -21.04
C VAL A 30 6.99 21.35 -20.84
N SER A 31 7.53 22.53 -21.12
CA SER A 31 6.80 23.81 -20.99
C SER A 31 6.19 24.20 -22.32
N GLY A 32 5.00 24.82 -22.28
CA GLY A 32 4.29 25.30 -23.47
C GLY A 32 2.84 25.67 -23.15
N VAL A 33 2.08 26.00 -24.19
CA VAL A 33 0.65 26.35 -24.07
C VAL A 33 -0.19 25.09 -24.18
N ILE A 34 -1.20 24.94 -23.32
CA ILE A 34 -2.21 23.89 -23.42
C ILE A 34 -3.17 24.22 -24.57
N VAL A 35 -3.24 23.33 -25.55
CA VAL A 35 -4.11 23.49 -26.74
C VAL A 35 -5.37 22.61 -26.66
N GLU A 36 -5.29 21.49 -25.97
CA GLU A 36 -6.45 20.58 -25.83
C GLU A 36 -6.53 19.98 -24.42
N LYS A 37 -7.79 19.73 -23.98
CA LYS A 37 -8.15 18.96 -22.81
C LYS A 37 -9.14 17.87 -23.25
N LEU A 38 -8.79 16.59 -23.04
CA LEU A 38 -9.46 15.42 -23.63
C LEU A 38 -10.23 14.58 -22.59
N PHE A 39 -10.68 15.19 -21.50
CA PHE A 39 -11.46 14.55 -20.46
C PHE A 39 -12.45 15.52 -19.82
N LYS A 40 -13.41 15.00 -19.05
CA LYS A 40 -14.28 15.75 -18.15
C LYS A 40 -13.95 15.36 -16.71
N ALA A 41 -14.13 16.30 -15.77
CA ALA A 41 -13.98 16.01 -14.35
C ALA A 41 -14.92 14.86 -13.92
N GLY A 42 -14.39 13.88 -13.20
CA GLY A 42 -15.11 12.68 -12.80
C GLY A 42 -15.05 11.51 -13.77
N ASP A 43 -14.46 11.68 -14.96
CA ASP A 43 -14.33 10.58 -15.92
C ASP A 43 -13.42 9.47 -15.38
N LEU A 44 -13.79 8.22 -15.67
CA LEU A 44 -12.90 7.08 -15.49
C LEU A 44 -11.91 7.04 -16.67
N ILE A 45 -10.64 7.15 -16.38
CA ILE A 45 -9.56 7.15 -17.36
C ILE A 45 -8.72 5.88 -17.27
N LYS A 46 -8.12 5.48 -18.40
CA LYS A 46 -7.22 4.33 -18.49
C LYS A 46 -5.77 4.78 -18.59
N LYS A 47 -4.87 3.95 -18.09
CA LYS A 47 -3.43 4.12 -18.26
C LYS A 47 -3.06 4.35 -19.72
N GLY A 48 -2.27 5.41 -19.98
CA GLY A 48 -1.85 5.79 -21.32
C GLY A 48 -2.84 6.66 -22.10
N GLN A 49 -4.04 6.89 -21.58
CA GLN A 49 -5.01 7.83 -22.17
C GLN A 49 -4.48 9.25 -22.11
N THR A 50 -4.52 9.97 -23.24
CA THR A 50 -4.10 11.38 -23.34
C THR A 50 -5.12 12.27 -22.64
N LEU A 51 -4.64 13.12 -21.75
CA LEU A 51 -5.44 14.06 -20.95
C LEU A 51 -5.37 15.50 -21.47
N PHE A 52 -4.14 15.94 -21.77
CA PHE A 52 -3.86 17.26 -22.32
C PHE A 52 -2.86 17.17 -23.47
N ILE A 53 -2.93 18.16 -24.34
CA ILE A 53 -1.95 18.37 -25.40
C ILE A 53 -1.36 19.75 -25.23
N ILE A 54 -0.02 19.81 -25.17
CA ILE A 54 0.76 21.06 -25.25
C ILE A 54 1.05 21.33 -26.73
N GLU A 55 1.12 22.61 -27.13
CA GLU A 55 1.45 23.06 -28.48
C GLU A 55 2.70 22.34 -29.00
N GLN A 56 2.55 21.61 -30.11
CA GLN A 56 3.55 20.66 -30.61
C GLN A 56 4.48 21.23 -31.69
N ASP A 57 4.16 22.39 -32.27
CA ASP A 57 4.80 22.85 -33.50
C ASP A 57 6.32 23.06 -33.36
N LYS A 58 6.75 23.67 -32.26
CA LYS A 58 8.18 23.81 -31.92
C LYS A 58 8.91 22.48 -31.76
N PHE A 59 8.26 21.52 -31.12
CA PHE A 59 8.80 20.17 -30.85
C PHE A 59 8.89 19.38 -32.16
N LYS A 60 7.88 19.44 -33.03
CA LYS A 60 7.91 18.84 -34.38
C LYS A 60 9.03 19.43 -35.23
N ALA A 61 9.24 20.74 -35.21
CA ALA A 61 10.33 21.40 -35.90
C ALA A 61 11.70 20.96 -35.37
N SER A 62 11.84 20.79 -34.04
CA SER A 62 13.05 20.26 -33.41
C SER A 62 13.36 18.83 -33.85
N VAL A 63 12.36 17.95 -33.86
CA VAL A 63 12.49 16.57 -34.37
C VAL A 63 12.96 16.57 -35.83
N ASN A 64 12.35 17.38 -36.70
CA ASN A 64 12.72 17.46 -38.10
C ASN A 64 14.18 17.96 -38.29
N SER A 65 14.60 18.94 -37.50
CA SER A 65 15.97 19.45 -37.51
C SER A 65 16.99 18.38 -37.10
N ALA A 66 16.73 17.71 -35.97
CA ALA A 66 17.58 16.62 -35.45
C ALA A 66 17.62 15.42 -36.42
N TYR A 67 16.49 15.10 -37.05
CA TYR A 67 16.44 14.07 -38.10
C TYR A 67 17.33 14.40 -39.27
N GLY A 68 17.33 15.66 -39.80
CA GLY A 68 18.21 16.11 -40.87
C GLY A 68 19.68 15.95 -40.47
N LYS A 69 20.07 16.34 -39.25
CA LYS A 69 21.44 16.16 -38.74
C LYS A 69 21.85 14.68 -38.68
N ALA A 70 20.94 13.79 -38.21
CA ALA A 70 21.19 12.35 -38.16
C ALA A 70 21.39 11.76 -39.57
N LEU A 71 20.64 12.22 -40.58
CA LEU A 71 20.81 11.81 -41.98
C LEU A 71 22.17 12.24 -42.52
N MET A 72 22.64 13.48 -42.28
CA MET A 72 23.95 13.95 -42.69
C MET A 72 25.06 13.14 -42.01
N ALA A 73 24.97 12.91 -40.73
CA ALA A 73 25.95 12.11 -39.99
C ALA A 73 25.99 10.66 -40.51
N ARG A 74 24.84 10.10 -40.87
CA ARG A 74 24.76 8.76 -41.48
C ARG A 74 25.46 8.71 -42.82
N ALA A 75 25.25 9.67 -43.72
CA ALA A 75 25.89 9.72 -45.02
C ALA A 75 27.42 9.83 -44.89
N ASN A 76 27.93 10.67 -43.98
CA ASN A 76 29.35 10.80 -43.69
C ASN A 76 29.96 9.49 -43.15
N PHE A 77 29.27 8.81 -42.23
CA PHE A 77 29.70 7.51 -41.72
C PHE A 77 29.74 6.44 -42.83
N ASP A 78 28.70 6.37 -43.66
CA ASP A 78 28.64 5.39 -44.76
C ASP A 78 29.78 5.59 -45.77
N ASN A 79 30.15 6.85 -46.05
CA ASN A 79 31.33 7.16 -46.88
C ASN A 79 32.64 6.75 -46.21
N ALA A 80 32.87 7.17 -44.96
CA ALA A 80 34.08 6.82 -44.21
C ALA A 80 34.22 5.31 -44.01
N SER A 81 33.11 4.59 -43.83
CA SER A 81 33.08 3.12 -43.72
C SER A 81 33.54 2.44 -45.02
N LYS A 82 33.08 2.94 -46.16
CA LYS A 82 33.52 2.43 -47.47
C LYS A 82 35.01 2.69 -47.69
N ASP A 83 35.50 3.89 -47.35
CA ASP A 83 36.90 4.27 -47.48
C ASP A 83 37.81 3.46 -46.55
N TYR A 84 37.41 3.30 -45.28
CA TYR A 84 38.12 2.43 -44.33
C TYR A 84 38.23 0.99 -44.84
N ASN A 85 37.14 0.40 -45.32
CA ASN A 85 37.13 -0.98 -45.83
C ASN A 85 38.01 -1.15 -47.04
N ARG A 86 38.08 -0.15 -47.93
CA ARG A 86 38.98 -0.11 -49.08
C ARG A 86 40.42 0.00 -48.61
N SER A 87 40.75 0.95 -47.75
CA SER A 87 42.07 1.15 -47.18
C SER A 87 42.61 -0.09 -46.48
N LYS A 88 41.74 -0.75 -45.67
CA LYS A 88 42.06 -2.01 -45.00
C LYS A 88 42.45 -3.11 -45.97
N THR A 89 41.75 -3.23 -47.11
CA THR A 89 42.05 -4.23 -48.14
C THR A 89 43.38 -3.92 -48.83
N LEU A 90 43.66 -2.63 -49.13
CA LEU A 90 44.90 -2.20 -49.79
C LEU A 90 46.14 -2.32 -48.87
N TYR A 91 45.96 -2.00 -47.58
CA TYR A 91 47.02 -2.14 -46.58
C TYR A 91 47.42 -3.62 -46.39
N ASN A 92 46.42 -4.51 -46.31
CA ASN A 92 46.70 -5.98 -46.23
C ASN A 92 47.41 -6.54 -47.44
N LYS A 93 47.34 -5.83 -48.62
CA LYS A 93 48.06 -6.16 -49.84
C LYS A 93 49.41 -5.41 -49.99
N GLY A 94 49.81 -4.60 -49.00
CA GLY A 94 51.00 -3.78 -49.01
C GLY A 94 50.94 -2.60 -49.99
N ALA A 95 49.75 -2.19 -50.44
CA ALA A 95 49.57 -1.18 -51.48
C ALA A 95 49.42 0.26 -50.94
N ILE A 96 49.29 0.47 -49.63
CA ILE A 96 49.26 1.80 -48.99
C ILE A 96 50.11 1.78 -47.72
N SER A 97 50.45 2.99 -47.21
CA SER A 97 51.21 3.16 -45.98
C SER A 97 50.37 2.96 -44.72
N GLN A 98 51.04 2.63 -43.60
CA GLN A 98 50.41 2.57 -42.29
C GLN A 98 49.66 3.85 -41.90
N LYS A 99 50.32 5.02 -42.23
CA LYS A 99 49.72 6.34 -41.93
C LYS A 99 48.39 6.55 -42.66
N GLU A 100 48.28 6.12 -43.89
CA GLU A 100 47.02 6.21 -44.67
C GLU A 100 45.92 5.31 -44.08
N TYR A 101 46.29 4.08 -43.70
CA TYR A 101 45.36 3.18 -43.05
C TYR A 101 44.86 3.74 -41.69
N ASP A 102 45.78 4.24 -40.83
CA ASP A 102 45.43 4.81 -39.51
C ASP A 102 44.56 6.07 -39.65
N SER A 103 44.81 6.89 -40.69
CA SER A 103 43.97 8.06 -41.00
C SER A 103 42.55 7.65 -41.40
N ALA A 104 42.38 6.61 -42.23
CA ALA A 104 41.07 6.11 -42.62
C ALA A 104 40.33 5.50 -41.43
N LEU A 105 41.03 4.76 -40.54
CA LEU A 105 40.46 4.21 -39.31
C LEU A 105 40.01 5.31 -38.34
N ALA A 106 40.84 6.35 -38.16
CA ALA A 106 40.49 7.48 -37.30
C ALA A 106 39.23 8.21 -37.81
N ASN A 107 39.15 8.47 -39.14
CA ASN A 107 37.98 9.08 -39.76
C ASN A 107 36.71 8.22 -39.60
N PHE A 108 36.83 6.90 -39.81
CA PHE A 108 35.73 5.96 -39.58
C PHE A 108 35.23 6.02 -38.14
N ASN A 109 36.13 6.00 -37.15
CA ASN A 109 35.77 6.08 -35.75
C ASN A 109 35.12 7.42 -35.37
N ASN A 110 35.64 8.53 -35.88
CA ASN A 110 35.09 9.87 -35.68
C ASN A 110 33.68 10.01 -36.27
N THR A 111 33.48 9.56 -37.51
CA THR A 111 32.14 9.63 -38.14
C THR A 111 31.14 8.68 -37.48
N LYS A 112 31.59 7.53 -36.97
CA LYS A 112 30.77 6.62 -36.17
C LYS A 112 30.31 7.28 -34.88
N ALA A 113 31.21 7.96 -34.16
CA ALA A 113 30.87 8.68 -32.93
C ALA A 113 29.89 9.83 -33.21
N ASN A 114 30.12 10.60 -34.30
CA ASN A 114 29.21 11.68 -34.71
C ASN A 114 27.81 11.16 -35.07
N LEU A 115 27.69 10.02 -35.74
CA LEU A 115 26.40 9.40 -36.04
C LEU A 115 25.68 8.97 -34.74
N THR A 116 26.42 8.42 -33.80
CA THR A 116 25.85 8.01 -32.50
C THR A 116 25.30 9.21 -31.73
N SER A 117 26.07 10.34 -31.71
CA SER A 117 25.61 11.59 -31.08
C SER A 117 24.38 12.16 -31.77
N ALA A 118 24.37 12.27 -33.09
CA ALA A 118 23.22 12.80 -33.82
C ALA A 118 21.94 11.96 -33.68
N ARG A 119 22.09 10.64 -33.52
CA ARG A 119 20.96 9.76 -33.21
C ARG A 119 20.42 9.99 -31.81
N ALA A 120 21.29 10.20 -30.83
CA ALA A 120 20.88 10.53 -29.46
C ALA A 120 20.12 11.87 -29.40
N ASP A 121 20.60 12.88 -30.14
CA ASP A 121 19.91 14.18 -30.24
C ASP A 121 18.53 14.05 -30.88
N LEU A 122 18.37 13.22 -31.90
CA LEU A 122 17.09 12.93 -32.53
C LEU A 122 16.15 12.23 -31.54
N GLU A 123 16.63 11.29 -30.74
CA GLU A 123 15.84 10.58 -29.77
C GLU A 123 15.38 11.53 -28.63
N ASN A 124 16.25 12.39 -28.15
CA ASN A 124 15.88 13.44 -27.18
C ASN A 124 14.76 14.33 -27.72
N ALA A 125 14.87 14.81 -28.96
CA ALA A 125 13.83 15.63 -29.58
C ALA A 125 12.47 14.88 -29.70
N ARG A 126 12.49 13.57 -29.95
CA ARG A 126 11.29 12.72 -29.99
C ARG A 126 10.68 12.54 -28.62
N ILE A 127 11.50 12.38 -27.59
CA ILE A 127 11.05 12.28 -26.20
C ILE A 127 10.35 13.57 -25.79
N ASP A 128 10.95 14.72 -26.09
CA ASP A 128 10.35 16.02 -25.80
C ASP A 128 9.00 16.21 -26.52
N LEU A 129 8.91 15.79 -27.79
CA LEU A 129 7.64 15.79 -28.53
C LEU A 129 6.62 14.83 -27.89
N ALA A 130 7.02 13.65 -27.43
CA ALA A 130 6.13 12.72 -26.75
C ALA A 130 5.61 13.29 -25.41
N TYR A 131 6.40 14.06 -24.70
CA TYR A 131 6.00 14.73 -23.46
C TYR A 131 4.99 15.87 -23.65
N THR A 132 4.75 16.33 -24.89
CA THR A 132 3.66 17.25 -25.19
C THR A 132 2.28 16.61 -25.08
N GLU A 133 2.20 15.27 -25.18
CA GLU A 133 1.00 14.48 -24.91
C GLU A 133 1.03 14.00 -23.46
N ILE A 134 0.28 14.68 -22.60
CA ILE A 134 0.22 14.35 -21.18
C ILE A 134 -0.75 13.20 -20.98
N LYS A 135 -0.24 12.05 -20.53
CA LYS A 135 -0.99 10.79 -20.42
C LYS A 135 -1.18 10.38 -18.96
N ALA A 136 -2.26 9.65 -18.71
CA ALA A 136 -2.53 9.03 -17.42
C ALA A 136 -1.50 7.93 -17.11
N PRO A 137 -0.84 7.92 -15.94
CA PRO A 137 0.14 6.91 -15.58
C PRO A 137 -0.47 5.59 -15.11
N PHE A 138 -1.73 5.60 -14.66
CA PHE A 138 -2.51 4.46 -14.17
C PHE A 138 -4.01 4.67 -14.39
N ASP A 139 -4.80 3.63 -14.19
CA ASP A 139 -6.26 3.67 -14.27
C ASP A 139 -6.83 4.36 -13.03
N GLY A 140 -7.80 5.26 -13.21
CA GLY A 140 -8.38 5.97 -12.07
C GLY A 140 -9.44 6.99 -12.47
N ILE A 141 -9.93 7.74 -11.50
CA ILE A 141 -10.84 8.86 -11.72
C ILE A 141 -10.03 10.14 -11.78
N VAL A 142 -10.30 10.94 -12.81
CA VAL A 142 -9.67 12.25 -13.00
C VAL A 142 -10.49 13.33 -12.28
N GLY A 143 -9.81 14.15 -11.49
CA GLY A 143 -10.41 15.31 -10.83
C GLY A 143 -10.68 16.48 -11.79
N ASP A 144 -11.00 17.62 -11.21
CA ASP A 144 -11.12 18.85 -12.00
C ASP A 144 -9.74 19.35 -12.45
N ALA A 145 -9.69 19.91 -13.66
CA ALA A 145 -8.48 20.49 -14.20
C ALA A 145 -8.13 21.78 -13.44
N LEU A 146 -6.86 21.90 -13.04
CA LEU A 146 -6.34 23.07 -12.32
C LEU A 146 -5.90 24.20 -13.27
N ILE A 147 -6.01 23.95 -14.58
CA ILE A 147 -5.58 24.85 -15.65
C ILE A 147 -6.63 24.86 -16.79
N ASN A 148 -6.57 25.87 -17.63
CA ASN A 148 -7.46 26.04 -18.78
C ASN A 148 -6.72 25.87 -20.11
N ILE A 149 -7.48 25.64 -21.18
CA ILE A 149 -6.97 25.73 -22.56
C ILE A 149 -6.52 27.17 -22.79
N GLY A 150 -5.28 27.33 -23.32
CA GLY A 150 -4.65 28.62 -23.53
C GLY A 150 -3.65 29.00 -22.44
N ASP A 151 -3.67 28.34 -21.28
CA ASP A 151 -2.70 28.59 -20.22
C ASP A 151 -1.31 28.11 -20.61
N TYR A 152 -0.29 28.90 -20.25
CA TYR A 152 1.10 28.49 -20.38
C TYR A 152 1.52 27.70 -19.13
N VAL A 153 2.02 26.49 -19.34
CA VAL A 153 2.47 25.59 -18.27
C VAL A 153 3.99 25.47 -18.26
N ASN A 154 4.56 25.43 -17.06
CA ASN A 154 5.99 25.22 -16.83
C ASN A 154 6.25 23.78 -16.39
N SER A 155 7.28 23.15 -16.94
CA SER A 155 7.70 21.80 -16.54
C SER A 155 7.98 21.75 -15.04
N SER A 156 7.51 20.69 -14.36
CA SER A 156 7.73 20.37 -12.95
C SER A 156 7.06 21.26 -11.92
N SER A 157 6.61 22.48 -12.26
CA SER A 157 6.01 23.43 -11.29
C SER A 157 4.49 23.56 -11.40
N THR A 158 3.92 23.48 -12.62
CA THR A 158 2.48 23.64 -12.84
C THR A 158 1.77 22.32 -12.54
N GLU A 159 0.73 22.39 -11.70
CA GLU A 159 -0.18 21.29 -11.43
C GLU A 159 -1.32 21.30 -12.43
N LEU A 160 -1.60 20.16 -13.07
CA LEU A 160 -2.58 20.07 -14.16
C LEU A 160 -3.90 19.48 -13.70
N VAL A 161 -3.84 18.30 -13.12
CA VAL A 161 -5.01 17.54 -12.67
C VAL A 161 -4.59 16.45 -11.70
N ARG A 162 -5.47 16.11 -10.76
CA ARG A 162 -5.32 14.98 -9.85
C ARG A 162 -5.95 13.74 -10.47
N ILE A 163 -5.27 12.61 -10.36
CA ILE A 163 -5.81 11.29 -10.71
C ILE A 163 -5.73 10.41 -9.48
N THR A 164 -6.85 9.77 -9.15
CA THR A 164 -6.96 8.91 -7.97
C THR A 164 -7.47 7.54 -8.41
N ASN A 165 -6.76 6.48 -8.05
CA ASN A 165 -7.26 5.12 -8.23
C ASN A 165 -8.19 4.78 -7.06
N LEU A 166 -9.41 4.32 -7.34
CA LEU A 166 -10.38 3.95 -6.32
C LEU A 166 -10.49 2.44 -6.09
N ASN A 167 -9.94 1.62 -6.98
CA ASN A 167 -10.03 0.16 -6.89
C ASN A 167 -8.68 -0.50 -7.25
N PRO A 168 -8.07 -1.28 -6.34
CA PRO A 168 -8.53 -1.52 -4.98
C PRO A 168 -8.37 -0.28 -4.08
N ILE A 169 -9.14 -0.22 -2.99
CA ILE A 169 -8.98 0.79 -1.94
C ILE A 169 -8.34 0.16 -0.71
N TYR A 170 -7.62 0.96 0.04
CA TYR A 170 -6.93 0.51 1.24
C TYR A 170 -7.47 1.22 2.48
N ALA A 171 -7.37 0.55 3.62
CA ALA A 171 -7.61 1.14 4.93
C ALA A 171 -6.31 1.10 5.74
N ASP A 172 -5.77 2.28 6.05
CA ASP A 172 -4.66 2.44 6.98
C ASP A 172 -5.21 2.49 8.41
N PHE A 173 -4.66 1.67 9.29
CA PHE A 173 -5.00 1.64 10.71
C PHE A 173 -3.77 1.33 11.56
N TYR A 174 -3.90 1.53 12.88
CA TYR A 174 -2.80 1.41 13.81
C TYR A 174 -3.15 0.44 14.91
N ILE A 175 -2.31 -0.57 15.09
CA ILE A 175 -2.43 -1.59 16.13
C ILE A 175 -1.58 -1.13 17.32
N SER A 176 -2.09 -1.22 18.56
CA SER A 176 -1.30 -0.90 19.74
C SER A 176 -0.09 -1.85 19.88
N ASP A 177 0.99 -1.38 20.47
CA ASP A 177 2.16 -2.20 20.80
C ASP A 177 1.77 -3.40 21.67
N THR A 178 0.90 -3.19 22.63
CA THR A 178 0.37 -4.22 23.54
C THR A 178 -0.35 -5.32 22.75
N ASP A 179 -1.26 -4.97 21.83
CA ASP A 179 -1.95 -5.96 20.99
C ASP A 179 -0.97 -6.71 20.09
N LYS A 180 -0.05 -5.98 19.45
CA LYS A 180 0.97 -6.58 18.58
C LYS A 180 1.84 -7.58 19.33
N LEU A 181 2.33 -7.21 20.51
CA LEU A 181 3.17 -8.09 21.34
C LEU A 181 2.38 -9.31 21.85
N ASN A 182 1.10 -9.12 22.21
CA ASN A 182 0.22 -10.22 22.61
C ASN A 182 -0.05 -11.18 21.46
N ILE A 183 -0.33 -10.67 20.26
CA ILE A 183 -0.49 -11.49 19.04
C ILE A 183 0.76 -12.32 18.79
N VAL A 184 1.94 -11.69 18.78
CA VAL A 184 3.22 -12.39 18.52
C VAL A 184 3.49 -13.46 19.57
N ARG A 185 3.39 -13.11 20.86
CA ARG A 185 3.66 -14.03 21.98
C ARG A 185 2.71 -15.23 21.96
N ASN A 186 1.41 -14.99 21.88
CA ASN A 186 0.43 -16.08 21.94
C ASN A 186 0.47 -16.97 20.70
N THR A 187 0.89 -16.43 19.55
CA THR A 187 1.12 -17.21 18.34
C THR A 187 2.36 -18.10 18.47
N GLN A 188 3.47 -17.54 18.96
CA GLN A 188 4.71 -18.30 19.20
C GLN A 188 4.52 -19.39 20.25
N ASP A 189 3.74 -19.15 21.29
CA ASP A 189 3.36 -20.12 22.32
C ASP A 189 2.35 -21.19 21.80
N GLY A 190 1.87 -21.06 20.55
CA GLY A 190 0.87 -21.96 19.95
C GLY A 190 -0.52 -21.86 20.54
N LYS A 191 -0.79 -20.83 21.36
CA LYS A 191 -2.08 -20.55 21.99
C LYS A 191 -3.09 -19.94 21.03
N TRP A 192 -2.61 -19.09 20.09
CA TRP A 192 -3.43 -18.47 19.07
C TRP A 192 -3.13 -19.06 17.71
N ASP A 193 -4.19 -19.30 16.93
CA ASP A 193 -4.13 -19.67 15.52
C ASP A 193 -4.47 -18.44 14.66
N LEU A 194 -3.64 -18.19 13.65
CA LEU A 194 -3.72 -17.03 12.76
C LEU A 194 -3.95 -17.44 11.29
N SER A 195 -4.41 -18.66 11.03
CA SER A 195 -4.46 -19.23 9.66
C SER A 195 -5.46 -18.56 8.71
N ASN A 196 -6.44 -17.83 9.23
CA ASN A 196 -7.54 -17.25 8.44
C ASN A 196 -7.84 -15.79 8.80
N ILE A 197 -6.82 -14.95 8.88
CA ILE A 197 -7.02 -13.52 9.20
C ILE A 197 -7.66 -12.81 8.01
N TYR A 198 -8.74 -12.09 8.28
CA TYR A 198 -9.41 -11.20 7.34
C TYR A 198 -9.81 -9.89 8.04
N ALA A 199 -10.21 -8.91 7.26
CA ALA A 199 -10.60 -7.60 7.75
C ALA A 199 -12.02 -7.27 7.31
N ASP A 200 -12.85 -6.82 8.25
CA ASP A 200 -14.17 -6.26 7.99
C ASP A 200 -14.09 -4.73 8.18
N LEU A 201 -14.41 -3.99 7.14
CA LEU A 201 -14.50 -2.52 7.18
C LEU A 201 -15.94 -2.13 7.44
N ASN A 202 -16.19 -1.40 8.51
CA ASN A 202 -17.49 -0.81 8.81
C ASN A 202 -17.46 0.69 8.48
N LEU A 203 -18.24 1.08 7.49
CA LEU A 203 -18.46 2.46 7.10
C LEU A 203 -19.96 2.77 7.22
N ASN A 204 -20.34 3.59 8.20
CA ASN A 204 -21.73 4.00 8.44
C ASN A 204 -22.75 2.84 8.60
N GLY A 205 -22.31 1.69 9.11
CA GLY A 205 -23.16 0.49 9.30
C GLY A 205 -23.09 -0.52 8.15
N GLU A 206 -22.51 -0.19 7.03
CA GLU A 206 -22.19 -1.14 5.96
C GLU A 206 -20.87 -1.85 6.25
N VAL A 207 -20.87 -3.17 6.10
CA VAL A 207 -19.68 -4.01 6.33
C VAL A 207 -19.17 -4.55 5.00
N VAL A 208 -17.95 -4.13 4.65
CA VAL A 208 -17.24 -4.61 3.46
C VAL A 208 -16.12 -5.56 3.90
N LYS A 209 -16.08 -6.75 3.30
CA LYS A 209 -15.04 -7.74 3.58
C LYS A 209 -13.80 -7.47 2.75
N GLY A 210 -12.64 -7.57 3.41
CA GLY A 210 -11.34 -7.40 2.79
C GLY A 210 -10.29 -8.31 3.37
N LYS A 211 -9.06 -8.07 2.97
CA LYS A 211 -7.90 -8.86 3.39
C LYS A 211 -6.90 -7.96 4.11
N LEU A 212 -6.29 -8.51 5.15
CA LEU A 212 -5.12 -7.88 5.73
C LEU A 212 -3.99 -7.91 4.69
N TYR A 213 -3.50 -6.73 4.32
CA TYR A 213 -2.50 -6.57 3.28
C TYR A 213 -1.08 -6.48 3.84
N PHE A 214 -0.92 -5.72 4.92
CA PHE A 214 0.38 -5.43 5.51
C PHE A 214 0.26 -5.13 7.00
N ILE A 215 1.22 -5.59 7.79
CA ILE A 215 1.46 -5.14 9.17
C ILE A 215 2.95 -4.85 9.28
N ASP A 216 3.28 -3.65 9.74
CA ASP A 216 4.66 -3.26 9.94
C ASP A 216 5.35 -4.12 11.02
N SER A 217 6.66 -4.27 10.87
CA SER A 217 7.50 -5.00 11.82
C SER A 217 8.08 -4.09 12.91
N VAL A 218 7.93 -2.76 12.76
CA VAL A 218 8.50 -1.76 13.65
C VAL A 218 7.38 -1.06 14.40
N ILE A 219 7.56 -0.92 15.71
CA ILE A 219 6.71 -0.08 16.57
C ILE A 219 7.20 1.35 16.44
N ASP A 220 6.31 2.26 16.09
CA ASP A 220 6.59 3.69 16.09
C ASP A 220 6.79 4.16 17.55
N ALA A 221 7.95 4.73 17.83
CA ALA A 221 8.35 5.08 19.20
C ALA A 221 7.56 6.27 19.79
N ASP A 222 7.04 7.15 18.94
CA ASP A 222 6.31 8.34 19.38
C ASP A 222 4.84 8.02 19.69
N SER A 223 4.23 7.15 18.92
CA SER A 223 2.82 6.77 19.07
C SER A 223 2.59 5.47 19.84
N GLY A 224 3.63 4.62 20.00
CA GLY A 224 3.49 3.28 20.57
C GLY A 224 2.60 2.36 19.74
N THR A 225 2.55 2.54 18.42
CA THR A 225 1.68 1.77 17.53
C THR A 225 2.43 1.15 16.37
N VAL A 226 1.80 0.16 15.74
CA VAL A 226 2.28 -0.50 14.52
C VAL A 226 1.32 -0.20 13.40
N LYS A 227 1.82 0.36 12.30
CA LYS A 227 1.00 0.61 11.11
C LYS A 227 0.57 -0.69 10.48
N ALA A 228 -0.71 -0.78 10.12
CA ALA A 228 -1.29 -1.89 9.37
C ALA A 228 -2.14 -1.36 8.22
N LYS A 229 -2.27 -2.17 7.19
CA LYS A 229 -3.05 -1.84 5.99
C LYS A 229 -3.89 -3.05 5.59
N ALA A 230 -5.15 -2.83 5.29
CA ALA A 230 -6.03 -3.82 4.69
C ALA A 230 -6.49 -3.36 3.31
N VAL A 231 -6.81 -4.30 2.43
CA VAL A 231 -7.23 -4.04 1.05
C VAL A 231 -8.67 -4.51 0.84
N PHE A 232 -9.43 -3.72 0.11
CA PHE A 232 -10.85 -3.93 -0.20
C PHE A 232 -11.10 -3.73 -1.68
N ASP A 233 -11.93 -4.58 -2.26
CA ASP A 233 -12.46 -4.37 -3.60
C ASP A 233 -13.50 -3.24 -3.56
N ASN A 234 -13.42 -2.29 -4.49
CA ASN A 234 -14.28 -1.11 -4.56
C ASN A 234 -14.77 -0.89 -6.01
N ASN A 235 -15.39 -1.92 -6.57
CA ASN A 235 -15.83 -1.92 -7.97
C ASN A 235 -16.92 -0.89 -8.26
N ASP A 236 -17.74 -0.58 -7.28
CA ASP A 236 -18.83 0.41 -7.35
C ASP A 236 -18.38 1.82 -6.97
N SER A 237 -17.10 2.00 -6.60
CA SER A 237 -16.51 3.28 -6.21
C SER A 237 -17.22 3.99 -5.04
N THR A 238 -17.92 3.23 -4.18
CA THR A 238 -18.64 3.78 -3.01
C THR A 238 -17.70 4.14 -1.87
N LEU A 239 -16.57 3.44 -1.74
CA LEU A 239 -15.53 3.74 -0.76
C LEU A 239 -14.63 4.85 -1.28
N LEU A 240 -14.61 5.98 -0.59
CA LEU A 240 -13.84 7.16 -1.01
C LEU A 240 -12.59 7.34 -0.15
N PRO A 241 -11.41 7.60 -0.75
CA PRO A 241 -10.20 7.96 -0.01
C PRO A 241 -10.43 9.18 0.87
N GLY A 242 -9.86 9.16 2.07
CA GLY A 242 -10.03 10.21 3.07
C GLY A 242 -11.16 9.95 4.07
N ALA A 243 -12.09 9.03 3.79
CA ALA A 243 -13.15 8.67 4.72
C ALA A 243 -12.58 7.93 5.95
N PHE A 244 -13.19 8.19 7.12
CA PHE A 244 -12.91 7.45 8.34
C PHE A 244 -13.90 6.31 8.49
N ALA A 245 -13.38 5.17 8.89
CA ALA A 245 -14.14 3.94 9.08
C ALA A 245 -13.62 3.20 10.32
N THR A 246 -14.29 2.13 10.67
CA THR A 246 -13.81 1.19 11.69
C THR A 246 -13.44 -0.12 11.01
N ILE A 247 -12.25 -0.64 11.31
CA ILE A 247 -11.81 -1.94 10.82
C ILE A 247 -11.80 -2.95 11.95
N THR A 248 -12.34 -4.13 11.69
CA THR A 248 -12.29 -5.26 12.60
C THR A 248 -11.46 -6.37 11.98
N SER A 249 -10.30 -6.65 12.58
CA SER A 249 -9.46 -7.79 12.22
C SER A 249 -10.01 -9.04 12.88
N ASN A 250 -10.41 -10.02 12.09
CA ASN A 250 -11.00 -11.28 12.50
C ASN A 250 -10.10 -12.47 12.11
N GLY A 251 -10.48 -13.67 12.58
CA GLY A 251 -9.81 -14.92 12.23
C GLY A 251 -8.71 -15.35 13.20
N PHE A 252 -8.56 -14.64 14.30
CA PHE A 252 -7.75 -15.09 15.43
C PHE A 252 -8.54 -16.10 16.26
N ILE A 253 -7.92 -17.21 16.64
CA ILE A 253 -8.57 -18.24 17.45
C ILE A 253 -7.71 -18.52 18.68
N GLN A 254 -8.22 -18.22 19.87
CA GLN A 254 -7.62 -18.70 21.11
C GLN A 254 -7.95 -20.17 21.30
N LYS A 255 -6.95 -21.02 21.43
CA LYS A 255 -7.11 -22.44 21.72
C LYS A 255 -7.29 -22.65 23.22
N ASN A 256 -8.23 -23.54 23.59
CA ASN A 256 -8.49 -23.94 24.97
C ASN A 256 -8.70 -22.77 25.94
N GLY A 257 -9.38 -21.73 25.51
CA GLY A 257 -9.73 -20.57 26.33
C GLY A 257 -11.06 -20.75 27.07
N PHE A 258 -11.24 -20.06 28.20
CA PHE A 258 -12.51 -19.96 28.91
C PHE A 258 -13.13 -18.60 28.67
N LYS A 259 -14.32 -18.59 28.06
CA LYS A 259 -15.09 -17.36 27.85
C LYS A 259 -15.90 -17.04 29.08
N ILE A 260 -15.69 -15.88 29.68
CA ILE A 260 -16.42 -15.41 30.84
C ILE A 260 -16.94 -13.99 30.62
N PRO A 261 -18.14 -13.65 31.15
CA PRO A 261 -18.62 -12.27 31.10
C PRO A 261 -17.66 -11.32 31.85
N GLN A 262 -17.41 -10.14 31.28
CA GLN A 262 -16.50 -9.16 31.87
C GLN A 262 -16.87 -8.80 33.33
N ILE A 263 -18.15 -8.82 33.66
CA ILE A 263 -18.66 -8.53 35.04
C ILE A 263 -18.08 -9.49 36.10
N ALA A 264 -17.71 -10.72 35.71
CA ALA A 264 -17.15 -11.71 36.62
C ALA A 264 -15.69 -11.41 37.03
N ILE A 265 -15.00 -10.59 36.27
CA ILE A 265 -13.62 -10.25 36.53
C ILE A 265 -13.53 -9.24 37.66
N LYS A 266 -12.68 -9.53 38.62
CA LYS A 266 -12.35 -8.65 39.73
C LYS A 266 -10.85 -8.41 39.74
N GLN A 267 -10.46 -7.22 40.19
CA GLN A 267 -9.08 -6.83 40.34
C GLN A 267 -8.86 -6.22 41.72
N ASP A 268 -7.80 -6.61 42.36
CA ASP A 268 -7.29 -5.93 43.54
C ASP A 268 -5.88 -5.36 43.25
N GLN A 269 -5.17 -4.88 44.25
CA GLN A 269 -3.85 -4.26 44.06
C GLN A 269 -2.77 -5.22 43.52
N ASN A 270 -2.97 -6.53 43.67
CA ASN A 270 -1.94 -7.52 43.38
C ASN A 270 -2.26 -8.41 42.18
N GLU A 271 -3.56 -8.67 41.90
CA GLU A 271 -3.94 -9.67 40.89
C GLU A 271 -5.35 -9.48 40.34
N VAL A 272 -5.55 -10.04 39.16
CA VAL A 272 -6.87 -10.23 38.53
C VAL A 272 -7.39 -11.60 38.93
N TYR A 273 -8.66 -11.68 39.34
CA TYR A 273 -9.27 -12.91 39.83
C TYR A 273 -10.77 -13.01 39.52
N VAL A 274 -11.29 -14.22 39.67
CA VAL A 274 -12.74 -14.49 39.66
C VAL A 274 -13.12 -15.18 40.94
N PHE A 275 -14.40 -15.07 41.30
CA PHE A 275 -14.97 -15.86 42.39
C PHE A 275 -15.55 -17.17 41.86
N LEU A 276 -15.13 -18.28 42.46
CA LEU A 276 -15.61 -19.62 42.16
C LEU A 276 -16.49 -20.13 43.30
N LEU A 277 -17.44 -20.96 42.93
CA LEU A 277 -18.18 -21.80 43.91
C LEU A 277 -17.48 -23.14 44.00
N LYS A 278 -16.76 -23.41 45.10
CA LYS A 278 -16.14 -24.70 45.45
C LYS A 278 -16.76 -25.27 46.71
N GLU A 279 -17.31 -26.47 46.61
CA GLU A 279 -17.92 -27.16 47.78
C GLU A 279 -18.95 -26.31 48.55
N GLY A 280 -19.77 -25.54 47.83
CA GLY A 280 -20.77 -24.66 48.45
C GLY A 280 -20.22 -23.33 49.01
N LYS A 281 -18.93 -23.07 48.92
CA LYS A 281 -18.27 -21.87 49.45
C LYS A 281 -17.63 -21.02 48.35
N VAL A 282 -17.51 -19.71 48.60
CA VAL A 282 -16.86 -18.75 47.74
C VAL A 282 -15.33 -18.91 47.86
N ALA A 283 -14.68 -19.21 46.75
CA ALA A 283 -13.24 -19.26 46.63
C ALA A 283 -12.73 -18.18 45.64
N LYS A 284 -11.55 -17.60 45.90
CA LYS A 284 -10.86 -16.70 44.98
C LYS A 284 -9.94 -17.51 44.07
N ALA A 285 -10.02 -17.30 42.78
CA ALA A 285 -9.15 -17.92 41.79
C ALA A 285 -8.42 -16.84 40.99
N PRO A 286 -7.11 -16.70 41.14
CA PRO A 286 -6.32 -15.83 40.26
C PRO A 286 -6.37 -16.33 38.81
N VAL A 287 -6.57 -15.41 37.87
CA VAL A 287 -6.71 -15.75 36.46
C VAL A 287 -5.83 -14.85 35.59
N HIS A 288 -5.42 -15.38 34.44
CA HIS A 288 -4.73 -14.61 33.42
C HIS A 288 -5.67 -14.38 32.23
N ILE A 289 -5.85 -13.10 31.88
CA ILE A 289 -6.68 -12.69 30.74
C ILE A 289 -5.77 -12.67 29.51
N SER A 290 -6.09 -13.47 28.50
CA SER A 290 -5.38 -13.46 27.21
C SER A 290 -5.99 -12.48 26.20
N TYR A 291 -7.33 -12.22 26.35
CA TYR A 291 -8.08 -11.30 25.51
C TYR A 291 -9.28 -10.77 26.30
N GLN A 292 -9.68 -9.54 26.04
CA GLN A 292 -10.85 -8.91 26.65
C GLN A 292 -11.45 -7.89 25.67
N ASP A 293 -12.79 -7.90 25.60
CA ASP A 293 -13.60 -6.88 24.94
C ASP A 293 -14.63 -6.29 25.92
N ASN A 294 -15.61 -5.54 25.40
CA ASN A 294 -16.64 -4.89 26.24
C ASN A 294 -17.65 -5.86 26.86
N GLU A 295 -17.75 -7.08 26.35
CA GLU A 295 -18.78 -8.06 26.75
C GLU A 295 -18.19 -9.20 27.58
N TYR A 296 -17.04 -9.71 27.14
CA TYR A 296 -16.42 -10.90 27.74
C TYR A 296 -14.90 -10.79 27.82
N ALA A 297 -14.34 -11.68 28.61
CA ALA A 297 -12.91 -11.93 28.62
C ALA A 297 -12.62 -13.40 28.36
N VAL A 298 -11.46 -13.64 27.78
CA VAL A 298 -10.92 -14.98 27.54
C VAL A 298 -9.79 -15.23 28.51
N ILE A 299 -9.94 -16.27 29.30
CA ILE A 299 -8.98 -16.70 30.30
C ILE A 299 -8.20 -17.89 29.77
N ASP A 300 -6.89 -17.82 29.82
CA ASP A 300 -6.00 -18.91 29.38
C ASP A 300 -5.31 -19.67 30.52
N LYS A 301 -5.38 -19.11 31.76
CA LYS A 301 -4.82 -19.76 32.96
C LYS A 301 -5.64 -19.43 34.19
N GLY A 302 -5.70 -20.39 35.13
CA GLY A 302 -6.35 -20.20 36.44
C GLY A 302 -7.73 -20.82 36.56
N LEU A 303 -8.31 -21.35 35.47
CA LEU A 303 -9.59 -22.06 35.48
C LEU A 303 -9.46 -23.50 35.00
N GLN A 304 -10.41 -24.35 35.39
CA GLN A 304 -10.55 -25.74 34.97
C GLN A 304 -11.96 -26.00 34.40
N ASN A 305 -12.08 -27.04 33.58
CA ASN A 305 -13.38 -27.46 33.07
C ASN A 305 -14.31 -27.82 34.20
N GLY A 306 -15.51 -27.24 34.20
CA GLY A 306 -16.52 -27.49 35.24
C GLY A 306 -16.47 -26.51 36.41
N ASP A 307 -15.47 -25.60 36.46
CA ASP A 307 -15.46 -24.55 37.49
C ASP A 307 -16.75 -23.70 37.38
N LYS A 308 -17.33 -23.39 38.51
CA LYS A 308 -18.56 -22.58 38.62
C LYS A 308 -18.19 -21.15 39.00
N ILE A 309 -18.32 -20.21 38.08
CA ILE A 309 -18.03 -18.78 38.30
C ILE A 309 -19.26 -18.09 38.84
N ILE A 310 -19.06 -17.21 39.84
CA ILE A 310 -20.10 -16.35 40.43
C ILE A 310 -20.21 -15.09 39.60
N LEU A 311 -21.40 -14.74 39.12
CA LEU A 311 -21.64 -13.61 38.22
C LEU A 311 -22.28 -12.39 38.88
N ASP A 312 -22.87 -12.56 40.06
CA ASP A 312 -23.62 -11.49 40.76
C ASP A 312 -23.39 -11.44 42.25
N ASN A 313 -24.10 -10.53 42.94
CA ASN A 313 -24.10 -10.36 44.40
C ASN A 313 -22.73 -10.12 45.05
N PHE A 314 -21.78 -9.61 44.32
CA PHE A 314 -20.39 -9.39 44.77
C PHE A 314 -20.26 -8.53 46.04
N LYS A 315 -21.24 -7.65 46.30
CA LYS A 315 -21.27 -6.84 47.53
C LYS A 315 -21.66 -7.64 48.79
N LYS A 316 -22.31 -8.79 48.61
CA LYS A 316 -22.84 -9.60 49.73
C LYS A 316 -21.99 -10.82 50.04
N ILE A 317 -21.11 -11.23 49.11
CA ILE A 317 -20.25 -12.41 49.27
C ILE A 317 -18.90 -12.04 49.86
N ARG A 318 -18.35 -12.90 50.71
CA ARG A 318 -16.97 -12.84 51.20
C ARG A 318 -16.31 -14.20 50.96
N LEU A 319 -14.99 -14.22 50.94
CA LEU A 319 -14.25 -15.47 50.84
C LEU A 319 -14.67 -16.42 51.96
N GLY A 320 -14.97 -17.67 51.60
CA GLY A 320 -15.45 -18.70 52.54
C GLY A 320 -16.95 -18.66 52.86
N SER A 321 -17.69 -17.64 52.39
CA SER A 321 -19.16 -17.61 52.62
C SER A 321 -19.85 -18.77 51.92
N GLU A 322 -20.81 -19.37 52.58
CA GLU A 322 -21.69 -20.37 51.98
C GLU A 322 -22.67 -19.68 51.00
N VAL A 323 -22.74 -20.18 49.79
CA VAL A 323 -23.64 -19.67 48.76
C VAL A 323 -24.33 -20.84 48.06
N LYS A 324 -25.59 -20.63 47.70
CA LYS A 324 -26.38 -21.60 46.93
C LYS A 324 -26.51 -21.12 45.48
N GLU A 325 -26.48 -22.09 44.58
CA GLU A 325 -26.74 -21.84 43.16
C GLU A 325 -28.23 -21.48 43.01
N VAL A 326 -28.52 -20.29 42.52
CA VAL A 326 -29.87 -19.91 42.12
C VAL A 326 -29.98 -20.28 40.65
N GLY A 327 -30.93 -21.15 40.30
CA GLY A 327 -31.17 -21.57 38.92
C GLY A 327 -31.39 -20.34 38.03
N ALA A 328 -30.78 -20.36 36.82
CA ALA A 328 -31.04 -19.35 35.80
C ALA A 328 -32.56 -19.34 35.50
N GLN A 329 -33.21 -18.21 35.74
CA GLN A 329 -34.52 -17.91 35.17
C GLN A 329 -34.40 -17.54 33.71
#